data_3a9fc7a37d536a013538794575a5e5b7
#
_entry.id   3a9fc7a37d536a013538794575a5e5b7
#
_cell.length_a   1.000
_cell.length_b   1.000
_cell.length_c   1.000
_cell.angle_alpha   90.00
_cell.angle_beta   90.00
_cell.angle_gamma   90.00
#
_symmetry.space_group_name_H-M   'P 1'
#
loop_
_entity.id
_entity.type
_entity.pdbx_description
1 polymer ?
#
loop_
_entity_poly.entity_id
_entity_poly.type
_entity_poly.pdbx_seq_one_letter_code
_entity_poly.pdbx_strand_id
1 'polypeptide(L)' 'MEIEGTNNDHRAKIWMSGNQKPLRVEIDQSLLSEEKAIIEEAILDAMKSAHEVSTSTMKERMEDLTGGFKLNLPGMGDEN' A
#
# COMPACT_ATOMS: atom_id res chain seq x y z
N MET A 1 -9.25 3.39 -7.86
CA MET A 1 -7.87 2.85 -7.86
C MET A 1 -7.79 1.70 -6.88
N GLU A 2 -7.25 0.59 -7.33
CA GLU A 2 -6.99 -0.55 -6.46
C GLU A 2 -5.49 -0.66 -6.20
N ILE A 3 -5.15 -0.89 -4.94
CA ILE A 3 -3.77 -1.03 -4.53
C ILE A 3 -3.61 -2.44 -3.97
N GLU A 4 -2.60 -3.14 -4.47
CA GLU A 4 -2.35 -4.52 -4.08
C GLU A 4 -1.17 -4.60 -3.13
N GLY A 5 -1.34 -5.34 -2.02
CA GLY A 5 -0.25 -5.67 -1.11
C GLY A 5 -0.12 -7.17 -1.01
N THR A 6 1.11 -7.64 -0.83
CA THR A 6 1.39 -9.07 -0.72
C THR A 6 2.35 -9.34 0.44
N ASN A 7 2.35 -10.58 0.92
CA ASN A 7 3.39 -11.02 1.83
C ASN A 7 4.63 -11.45 1.04
N ASN A 8 5.66 -11.93 1.73
CA ASN A 8 6.96 -12.19 1.11
C ASN A 8 6.92 -13.19 -0.04
N ASP A 9 6.13 -14.23 0.06
CA ASP A 9 6.08 -15.27 -0.97
C ASP A 9 4.84 -15.17 -1.84
N HIS A 10 4.12 -14.06 -1.74
CA HIS A 10 2.95 -13.76 -2.59
C HIS A 10 1.80 -14.75 -2.44
N ARG A 11 1.71 -15.45 -1.31
CA ARG A 11 0.61 -16.37 -1.08
C ARG A 11 -0.57 -15.70 -0.39
N ALA A 12 -0.38 -14.49 0.12
CA ALA A 12 -1.48 -13.69 0.68
C ALA A 12 -1.45 -12.34 -0.01
N LYS A 13 -2.62 -11.92 -0.49
CA LYS A 13 -2.76 -10.64 -1.19
C LYS A 13 -3.95 -9.89 -0.65
N ILE A 14 -3.81 -8.58 -0.54
CA ILE A 14 -4.88 -7.71 -0.05
C ILE A 14 -4.99 -6.54 -1.00
N TRP A 15 -6.22 -6.19 -1.35
CA TRP A 15 -6.49 -5.04 -2.20
C TRP A 15 -7.21 -3.97 -1.40
N MET A 16 -6.79 -2.73 -1.60
CA MET A 16 -7.38 -1.56 -0.97
C MET A 16 -7.70 -0.51 -2.01
N SER A 17 -8.66 0.35 -1.68
CA SER A 17 -8.89 1.54 -2.51
C SER A 17 -7.82 2.59 -2.22
N GLY A 18 -7.80 3.65 -3.01
CA GLY A 18 -6.82 4.71 -2.86
C GLY A 18 -6.90 5.41 -1.51
N ASN A 19 -8.04 5.36 -0.83
CA ASN A 19 -8.20 5.95 0.49
C ASN A 19 -8.10 4.90 1.60
N GLN A 20 -7.42 3.78 1.30
CA GLN A 20 -7.08 2.75 2.28
C GLN A 20 -8.28 1.96 2.78
N LYS A 21 -9.32 1.87 1.97
CA LYS A 21 -10.48 1.06 2.30
C LYS A 21 -10.25 -0.37 1.83
N PRO A 22 -10.32 -1.37 2.71
CA PRO A 22 -10.12 -2.77 2.28
C PRO A 22 -11.20 -3.18 1.28
N LEU A 23 -10.79 -3.84 0.22
CA LEU A 23 -11.70 -4.26 -0.84
C LEU A 23 -11.85 -5.77 -0.89
N ARG A 24 -10.74 -6.51 -0.82
CA ARG A 24 -10.79 -7.97 -0.85
C ARG A 24 -9.46 -8.55 -0.43
N VAL A 25 -9.47 -9.83 -0.16
CA VAL A 25 -8.28 -10.59 0.20
C VAL A 25 -8.27 -11.88 -0.58
N GLU A 26 -7.09 -12.34 -0.96
CA GLU A 26 -6.92 -13.61 -1.66
C GLU A 26 -5.81 -14.39 -0.98
N ILE A 27 -6.07 -15.66 -0.70
CA ILE A 27 -5.11 -16.55 -0.05
C ILE A 27 -4.85 -17.71 -1.00
N ASP A 28 -3.58 -17.95 -1.30
CA ASP A 28 -3.22 -19.12 -2.10
C ASP A 28 -3.52 -20.39 -1.32
N GLN A 29 -3.99 -21.42 -2.00
CA GLN A 29 -4.38 -22.64 -1.33
C GLN A 29 -3.23 -23.27 -0.56
N SER A 30 -2.01 -23.16 -1.05
CA SER A 30 -0.85 -23.72 -0.38
C SER A 30 -0.62 -23.08 1.00
N LEU A 31 -1.08 -21.84 1.20
CA LEU A 31 -0.94 -21.19 2.50
C LEU A 31 -1.85 -21.84 3.53
N LEU A 32 -2.96 -22.40 3.09
CA LEU A 32 -3.93 -23.00 4.01
C LEU A 32 -3.39 -24.25 4.69
N SER A 33 -2.34 -24.86 4.17
CA SER A 33 -1.72 -26.03 4.79
C SER A 33 -0.67 -25.65 5.80
N GLU A 34 -0.39 -24.37 5.99
CA GLU A 34 0.56 -23.92 6.99
C GLU A 34 -0.11 -23.82 8.36
N GLU A 35 0.72 -23.63 9.38
CA GLU A 35 0.20 -23.45 10.71
C GLU A 35 -0.53 -22.10 10.82
N LYS A 36 -1.45 -22.04 11.77
CA LYS A 36 -2.27 -20.85 11.98
C LYS A 36 -1.43 -19.59 12.11
N ALA A 37 -0.35 -19.65 12.88
CA ALA A 37 0.50 -18.48 13.08
C ALA A 37 1.13 -18.00 11.80
N ILE A 38 1.50 -18.94 10.92
CA ILE A 38 2.09 -18.59 9.61
C ILE A 38 1.06 -17.90 8.75
N ILE A 39 -0.17 -18.42 8.75
CA ILE A 39 -1.26 -17.80 7.96
C ILE A 39 -1.54 -16.39 8.46
N GLU A 40 -1.63 -16.24 9.77
CA GLU A 40 -1.92 -14.93 10.36
C GLU A 40 -0.83 -13.91 10.03
N GLU A 41 0.42 -14.34 10.09
CA GLU A 41 1.54 -13.47 9.79
C GLU A 41 1.56 -13.07 8.33
N ALA A 42 1.25 -14.02 7.44
CA ALA A 42 1.21 -13.74 6.01
C ALA A 42 0.16 -12.67 5.70
N ILE A 43 -1.01 -12.79 6.32
CA ILE A 43 -2.08 -11.82 6.11
C ILE A 43 -1.67 -10.45 6.64
N LEU A 44 -1.07 -10.42 7.82
CA LEU A 44 -0.62 -9.16 8.41
C LEU A 44 0.43 -8.49 7.52
N ASP A 45 1.36 -9.26 7.00
CA ASP A 45 2.40 -8.73 6.11
C ASP A 45 1.78 -8.16 4.83
N ALA A 46 0.77 -8.84 4.28
CA ALA A 46 0.09 -8.36 3.09
C ALA A 46 -0.64 -7.05 3.39
N MET A 47 -1.24 -6.94 4.57
CA MET A 47 -1.91 -5.71 4.97
C MET A 47 -0.93 -4.56 5.11
N LYS A 48 0.22 -4.83 5.74
CA LYS A 48 1.25 -3.81 5.86
C LYS A 48 1.75 -3.35 4.50
N SER A 49 1.95 -4.30 3.59
CA SER A 49 2.38 -3.99 2.23
C SER A 49 1.37 -3.10 1.52
N ALA A 50 0.09 -3.46 1.59
CA ALA A 50 -0.95 -2.68 0.94
C ALA A 50 -1.02 -1.27 1.53
N HIS A 51 -0.89 -1.17 2.85
CA HIS A 51 -0.93 0.12 3.52
C HIS A 51 0.24 1.00 3.09
N GLU A 52 1.44 0.42 3.01
CA GLU A 52 2.62 1.17 2.61
C GLU A 52 2.51 1.66 1.18
N VAL A 53 2.03 0.81 0.27
CA VAL A 53 1.85 1.20 -1.12
C VAL A 53 0.80 2.29 -1.23
N SER A 54 -0.29 2.16 -0.48
CA SER A 54 -1.34 3.16 -0.46
C SER A 54 -0.82 4.51 0.02
N THR A 55 -0.06 4.50 1.10
CA THR A 55 0.50 5.72 1.66
C THR A 55 1.47 6.38 0.68
N SER A 56 2.34 5.58 0.06
CA SER A 56 3.28 6.09 -0.94
C SER A 56 2.55 6.68 -2.14
N THR A 57 1.52 6.00 -2.59
CA THR A 57 0.75 6.46 -3.74
C THR A 57 0.06 7.79 -3.45
N MET A 58 -0.54 7.89 -2.27
CA MET A 58 -1.19 9.14 -1.87
C MET A 58 -0.19 10.27 -1.78
N LYS A 59 0.99 9.98 -1.22
CA LYS A 59 2.02 10.98 -1.10
C LYS A 59 2.50 11.45 -2.47
N GLU A 60 2.71 10.52 -3.39
CA GLU A 60 3.12 10.86 -4.75
C GLU A 60 2.08 11.73 -5.44
N ARG A 61 0.80 11.40 -5.26
CA ARG A 61 -0.27 12.20 -5.86
C ARG A 61 -0.30 13.60 -5.29
N MET A 62 -0.10 13.74 -4.00
CA MET A 62 -0.06 15.05 -3.39
C MET A 62 1.10 15.86 -3.92
N GLU A 63 2.25 15.22 -4.07
CA GLU A 63 3.43 15.89 -4.62
C GLU A 63 3.18 16.34 -6.06
N ASP A 64 2.52 15.48 -6.84
CA ASP A 64 2.18 15.85 -8.22
C ASP A 64 1.25 17.05 -8.25
N LEU A 65 0.26 17.07 -7.34
CA LEU A 65 -0.68 18.17 -7.30
C LEU A 65 -0.02 19.48 -6.90
N THR A 66 0.97 19.41 -6.01
CA THR A 66 1.62 20.60 -5.50
C THR A 66 2.95 20.92 -6.16
N GLY A 67 3.45 19.99 -6.99
CA GLY A 67 4.77 20.15 -7.60
C GLY A 67 4.87 21.40 -8.43
N GLY A 68 3.90 21.59 -9.34
CA GLY A 68 3.89 22.79 -10.18
C GLY A 68 3.69 24.04 -9.33
N PHE A 69 2.89 23.90 -8.30
CA PHE A 69 2.62 24.99 -7.40
C PHE A 69 3.90 25.43 -6.67
N LYS A 70 4.67 24.46 -6.22
CA LYS A 70 5.95 24.75 -5.58
C LYS A 70 6.91 25.46 -6.52
N LEU A 71 6.90 25.04 -7.77
CA LEU A 71 7.74 25.68 -8.77
C LEU A 71 7.33 27.12 -8.99
N ASN A 72 6.06 27.41 -8.81
CA ASN A 72 5.54 28.77 -9.00
C ASN A 72 5.72 29.64 -7.78
N LEU A 73 6.16 29.08 -6.69
CA LEU A 73 6.36 29.81 -5.44
C LEU A 73 7.80 29.68 -4.99
N PRO A 74 8.70 30.31 -5.70
CA PRO A 74 10.12 30.22 -5.35
C PRO A 74 10.36 30.74 -3.93
N GLY A 75 11.25 30.10 -3.25
CA GLY A 75 11.54 30.47 -1.88
C GLY A 75 10.69 29.78 -0.85
N MET A 76 9.76 29.08 -1.33
CA MET A 76 8.95 28.30 -0.39
C MET A 76 9.72 27.04 -0.01
N GLY A 77 10.11 27.11 0.74
CA GLY A 77 10.77 26.17 0.85
C GLY A 77 11.24 25.04 0.64
N ASP A 78 11.26 25.99 0.15
CA ASP A 78 11.53 25.49 0.01
C ASP A 78 12.11 25.00 0.35
N GLU A 79 12.00 25.14 0.26
CA GLU A 79 12.08 24.87 0.49
C GLU A 79 12.40 24.73 0.76
N ASN A 80 12.42 24.93 0.76
CA ASN A 80 12.33 25.03 0.98
C ASN A 80 12.52 24.95 1.27
#